data_5163b20fc87d14165819a0f1323eaffd
#
_entry.id   5163b20fc87d14165819a0f1323eaffd
#
_cell.length_a   1.000
_cell.length_b   1.000
_cell.length_c   1.000
_cell.angle_alpha   90.00
_cell.angle_beta   90.00
_cell.angle_gamma   90.00
#
_symmetry.space_group_name_H-M   'P 1'
#
loop_
_entity.id
_entity.type
_entity.pdbx_description
1 polymer ?
#
loop_
_entity_poly.entity_id
_entity_poly.type
_entity_poly.pdbx_seq_one_letter_code
_entity_poly.pdbx_strand_id
1 'polypeptide(L)'
;MTPTNPNRRAEIIDAAERRFASQGYLQTSVSEIIGDAGIAKGTFYHYFQSKESVMYAVIDKNITLLKDQVESYMAESTQPPLAQFTMILGGGFAPRRPETAAISTELEQDGNELMHMRAIDATINALIPPLADLLGRATVSGDIDCPDPHIAAAAILVLSAQLLDRDLLGWVKTRDIATIRDFGGVAERVIGAPAGTFAPIVDSFIASMP
;
A
#
# COMPACT_ATOMS: atom_id res chain seq x y z
N MET A 1 -15.56 32.77 -10.44
CA MET A 1 -15.03 31.45 -10.05
C MET A 1 -15.75 31.04 -8.78
N THR A 2 -16.59 30.00 -8.82
CA THR A 2 -17.25 29.47 -7.62
C THR A 2 -16.17 28.80 -6.75
N PRO A 3 -16.09 29.08 -5.44
CA PRO A 3 -15.07 28.47 -4.60
C PRO A 3 -15.24 26.95 -4.62
N THR A 4 -14.17 26.23 -4.90
CA THR A 4 -14.10 24.77 -4.84
C THR A 4 -14.41 24.36 -3.40
N ASN A 5 -15.56 23.75 -3.16
CA ASN A 5 -15.90 23.24 -1.84
C ASN A 5 -15.16 21.91 -1.61
N PRO A 6 -14.12 21.86 -0.74
CA PRO A 6 -13.32 20.64 -0.53
C PRO A 6 -14.17 19.46 -0.06
N ASN A 7 -15.30 19.72 0.58
CA ASN A 7 -16.24 18.71 1.01
C ASN A 7 -16.88 17.97 -0.18
N ARG A 8 -17.20 18.68 -1.28
CA ARG A 8 -17.80 18.06 -2.48
C ARG A 8 -16.84 17.14 -3.21
N ARG A 9 -15.55 17.48 -3.27
CA ARG A 9 -14.55 16.60 -3.86
C ARG A 9 -14.43 15.30 -3.05
N ALA A 10 -14.40 15.38 -1.73
CA ALA A 10 -14.34 14.20 -0.85
C ALA A 10 -15.61 13.33 -0.99
N GLU A 11 -16.80 13.92 -1.05
CA GLU A 11 -18.07 13.19 -1.27
C GLU A 11 -18.06 12.37 -2.56
N ILE A 12 -17.49 12.91 -3.65
CA ILE A 12 -17.35 12.18 -4.92
C ILE A 12 -16.39 11.01 -4.77
N ILE A 13 -15.24 11.22 -4.10
CA ILE A 13 -14.24 10.17 -3.86
C ILE A 13 -14.83 9.06 -3.01
N ASP A 14 -15.57 9.39 -1.94
CA ASP A 14 -16.20 8.42 -1.05
C ASP A 14 -17.30 7.60 -1.75
N ALA A 15 -18.10 8.25 -2.60
CA ALA A 15 -19.11 7.56 -3.41
C ALA A 15 -18.46 6.61 -4.42
N ALA A 16 -17.39 7.06 -5.09
CA ALA A 16 -16.63 6.24 -6.03
C ALA A 16 -15.96 5.06 -5.34
N GLU A 17 -15.30 5.26 -4.19
CA GLU A 17 -14.66 4.19 -3.42
C GLU A 17 -15.65 3.08 -3.06
N ARG A 18 -16.84 3.45 -2.54
CA ARG A 18 -17.90 2.47 -2.24
C ARG A 18 -18.36 1.71 -3.47
N ARG A 19 -18.54 2.39 -4.60
CA ARG A 19 -18.95 1.75 -5.87
C ARG A 19 -17.88 0.81 -6.39
N PHE A 20 -16.64 1.27 -6.48
CA PHE A 20 -15.52 0.44 -6.95
C PHE A 20 -15.32 -0.78 -6.06
N ALA A 21 -15.45 -0.64 -4.74
CA ALA A 21 -15.35 -1.75 -3.81
C ALA A 21 -16.51 -2.76 -3.91
N SER A 22 -17.73 -2.32 -4.29
CA SER A 22 -18.91 -3.18 -4.28
C SER A 22 -19.19 -3.86 -5.60
N GLN A 23 -18.89 -3.24 -6.75
CA GLN A 23 -19.21 -3.78 -8.09
C GLN A 23 -18.05 -3.77 -9.08
N GLY A 24 -16.89 -3.28 -8.66
CA GLY A 24 -15.68 -3.20 -9.47
C GLY A 24 -15.56 -1.90 -10.27
N TYR A 25 -14.33 -1.56 -10.64
CA TYR A 25 -14.03 -0.34 -11.39
C TYR A 25 -14.64 -0.37 -12.80
N LEU A 26 -14.47 -1.48 -13.52
CA LEU A 26 -14.94 -1.58 -14.92
C LEU A 26 -16.46 -1.46 -15.01
N GLN A 27 -17.19 -2.04 -14.08
CA GLN A 27 -18.65 -2.06 -14.06
C GLN A 27 -19.29 -0.75 -13.55
N THR A 28 -18.50 0.11 -12.89
CA THR A 28 -18.99 1.38 -12.37
C THR A 28 -19.01 2.46 -13.45
N SER A 29 -20.13 3.15 -13.59
CA SER A 29 -20.27 4.31 -14.47
C SER A 29 -20.13 5.64 -13.70
N VAL A 30 -19.72 6.71 -14.40
CA VAL A 30 -19.69 8.08 -13.83
C VAL A 30 -21.10 8.52 -13.39
N SER A 31 -22.15 8.08 -14.08
CA SER A 31 -23.54 8.43 -13.73
C SER A 31 -23.95 7.85 -12.38
N GLU A 32 -23.52 6.65 -12.05
CA GLU A 32 -23.78 6.04 -10.73
C GLU A 32 -23.04 6.77 -9.62
N ILE A 33 -21.77 7.13 -9.85
CA ILE A 33 -21.00 7.93 -8.87
C ILE A 33 -21.69 9.27 -8.60
N ILE A 34 -22.17 9.96 -9.67
CA ILE A 34 -22.93 11.21 -9.56
C ILE A 34 -24.20 11.03 -8.74
N GLY A 35 -24.94 9.93 -9.01
CA GLY A 35 -26.17 9.60 -8.28
C GLY A 35 -25.92 9.35 -6.80
N ASP A 36 -24.89 8.56 -6.46
CA ASP A 36 -24.55 8.23 -5.08
C ASP A 36 -23.98 9.44 -4.29
N ALA A 37 -23.26 10.33 -4.97
CA ALA A 37 -22.78 11.57 -4.39
C ALA A 37 -23.87 12.65 -4.26
N GLY A 38 -25.05 12.45 -4.87
CA GLY A 38 -26.16 13.41 -4.83
C GLY A 38 -25.83 14.75 -5.47
N ILE A 39 -25.04 14.76 -6.55
CA ILE A 39 -24.54 15.97 -7.20
C ILE A 39 -25.04 16.13 -8.65
N ALA A 40 -24.98 17.34 -9.18
CA ALA A 40 -25.24 17.57 -10.60
C ALA A 40 -24.05 17.10 -11.47
N LYS A 41 -24.32 16.66 -12.70
CA LYS A 41 -23.31 16.24 -13.68
C LYS A 41 -22.22 17.30 -13.91
N GLY A 42 -22.59 18.57 -13.98
CA GLY A 42 -21.65 19.67 -14.12
C GLY A 42 -20.70 19.82 -12.90
N THR A 43 -21.19 19.51 -11.69
CA THR A 43 -20.38 19.50 -10.47
C THR A 43 -19.31 18.41 -10.53
N PHE A 44 -19.64 17.22 -11.00
CA PHE A 44 -18.67 16.15 -11.18
C PHE A 44 -17.52 16.59 -12.12
N TYR A 45 -17.88 17.06 -13.32
CA TYR A 45 -16.88 17.46 -14.31
C TYR A 45 -16.08 18.72 -13.96
N HIS A 46 -16.54 19.46 -12.96
CA HIS A 46 -15.75 20.54 -12.37
C HIS A 46 -14.56 20.01 -11.54
N TYR A 47 -14.72 18.86 -10.85
CA TYR A 47 -13.67 18.26 -10.02
C TYR A 47 -12.87 17.16 -10.72
N PHE A 48 -13.50 16.37 -11.57
CA PHE A 48 -12.91 15.18 -12.20
C PHE A 48 -13.27 15.12 -13.68
N GLN A 49 -12.27 14.89 -14.52
CA GLN A 49 -12.48 14.83 -15.98
C GLN A 49 -12.97 13.46 -16.43
N SER A 50 -12.73 12.39 -15.66
CA SER A 50 -13.03 11.02 -16.02
C SER A 50 -13.21 10.12 -14.79
N LYS A 51 -13.74 8.91 -14.97
CA LYS A 51 -13.78 7.85 -13.96
C LYS A 51 -12.37 7.49 -13.48
N GLU A 52 -11.41 7.46 -14.39
CA GLU A 52 -10.01 7.19 -14.09
C GLU A 52 -9.41 8.23 -13.13
N SER A 53 -9.66 9.52 -13.34
CA SER A 53 -9.18 10.58 -12.44
C SER A 53 -9.77 10.48 -11.03
N VAL A 54 -10.99 9.93 -10.90
CA VAL A 54 -11.59 9.63 -9.59
C VAL A 54 -10.91 8.42 -8.96
N MET A 55 -10.59 7.37 -9.72
CA MET A 55 -9.87 6.19 -9.20
C MET A 55 -8.50 6.57 -8.67
N TYR A 56 -7.75 7.42 -9.37
CA TYR A 56 -6.49 7.96 -8.84
C TYR A 56 -6.68 8.71 -7.53
N ALA A 57 -7.76 9.48 -7.40
CA ALA A 57 -8.05 10.17 -6.14
C ALA A 57 -8.45 9.21 -5.00
N VAL A 58 -9.09 8.08 -5.31
CA VAL A 58 -9.35 6.99 -4.34
C VAL A 58 -8.04 6.34 -3.90
N ILE A 59 -7.14 6.05 -4.83
CA ILE A 59 -5.80 5.53 -4.53
C ILE A 59 -5.04 6.50 -3.60
N ASP A 60 -4.96 7.78 -3.96
CA ASP A 60 -4.27 8.82 -3.17
C ASP A 60 -4.87 8.95 -1.75
N LYS A 61 -6.21 8.84 -1.61
CA LYS A 61 -6.88 8.80 -0.31
C LYS A 61 -6.44 7.59 0.52
N ASN A 62 -6.40 6.40 -0.07
CA ASN A 62 -6.01 5.18 0.64
C ASN A 62 -4.53 5.22 1.05
N ILE A 63 -3.65 5.80 0.24
CA ILE A 63 -2.24 6.02 0.59
C ILE A 63 -2.10 7.01 1.76
N THR A 64 -2.90 8.08 1.76
CA THR A 64 -2.92 9.03 2.90
C THR A 64 -3.33 8.33 4.19
N LEU A 65 -4.40 7.54 4.15
CA LEU A 65 -4.85 6.74 5.30
C LEU A 65 -3.80 5.74 5.78
N LEU A 66 -3.08 5.10 4.84
CA LEU A 66 -1.97 4.20 5.17
C LEU A 66 -0.86 4.94 5.93
N LYS A 67 -0.46 6.12 5.44
CA LYS A 67 0.54 6.96 6.12
C LYS A 67 0.11 7.33 7.54
N ASP A 68 -1.11 7.81 7.70
CA ASP A 68 -1.66 8.19 9.01
C ASP A 68 -1.66 6.99 9.97
N GLN A 69 -2.02 5.80 9.49
CA GLN A 69 -1.99 4.56 10.28
C GLN A 69 -0.57 4.16 10.69
N VAL A 70 0.40 4.26 9.78
CA VAL A 70 1.82 3.98 10.09
C VAL A 70 2.36 4.96 11.12
N GLU A 71 2.12 6.25 10.95
CA GLU A 71 2.54 7.30 11.87
C GLU A 71 1.94 7.11 13.27
N SER A 72 0.63 6.82 13.35
CA SER A 72 -0.05 6.52 14.62
C SER A 72 0.54 5.28 15.29
N TYR A 73 0.73 4.19 14.53
CA TYR A 73 1.35 2.98 15.06
C TYR A 73 2.76 3.22 15.61
N MET A 74 3.60 3.96 14.88
CA MET A 74 4.95 4.28 15.31
C MET A 74 4.97 5.15 16.57
N ALA A 75 4.02 6.07 16.71
CA ALA A 75 3.92 6.97 17.86
C ALA A 75 3.42 6.24 19.12
N GLU A 76 2.52 5.27 18.96
CA GLU A 76 1.88 4.58 20.09
C GLU A 76 2.60 3.29 20.50
N SER A 77 3.40 2.69 19.60
CA SER A 77 4.06 1.42 19.82
C SER A 77 5.23 1.54 20.80
N THR A 78 5.26 0.64 21.79
CA THR A 78 6.38 0.47 22.71
C THR A 78 7.37 -0.62 22.28
N GLN A 79 7.15 -1.22 21.10
CA GLN A 79 8.03 -2.26 20.58
C GLN A 79 9.37 -1.69 20.09
N PRO A 80 10.45 -2.50 20.07
CA PRO A 80 11.72 -2.10 19.47
C PRO A 80 11.55 -1.68 18.00
N PRO A 81 12.39 -0.75 17.47
CA PRO A 81 12.28 -0.25 16.11
C PRO A 81 12.27 -1.35 15.04
N LEU A 82 13.12 -2.38 15.20
CA LEU A 82 13.16 -3.51 14.26
C LEU A 82 11.85 -4.32 14.27
N ALA A 83 11.23 -4.52 15.42
CA ALA A 83 9.94 -5.18 15.52
C ALA A 83 8.81 -4.34 14.89
N GLN A 84 8.83 -3.01 15.07
CA GLN A 84 7.89 -2.12 14.39
C GLN A 84 8.06 -2.17 12.87
N PHE A 85 9.31 -2.17 12.38
CA PHE A 85 9.63 -2.31 10.96
C PHE A 85 9.02 -3.60 10.38
N THR A 86 9.24 -4.74 11.05
CA THR A 86 8.71 -6.02 10.61
C THR A 86 7.18 -6.06 10.62
N MET A 87 6.53 -5.47 11.62
CA MET A 87 5.07 -5.38 11.69
C MET A 87 4.47 -4.52 10.57
N ILE A 88 5.09 -3.38 10.24
CA ILE A 88 4.63 -2.52 9.14
C ILE A 88 4.82 -3.23 7.81
N LEU A 89 5.98 -3.82 7.56
CA LEU A 89 6.28 -4.54 6.32
C LEU A 89 5.33 -5.73 6.10
N GLY A 90 4.99 -6.45 7.16
CA GLY A 90 4.02 -7.57 7.12
C GLY A 90 2.55 -7.16 7.08
N GLY A 91 2.24 -5.86 7.17
CA GLY A 91 0.87 -5.36 7.17
C GLY A 91 0.09 -5.64 8.46
N GLY A 92 0.77 -6.10 9.54
CA GLY A 92 0.15 -6.49 10.81
C GLY A 92 -0.08 -5.33 11.80
N PHE A 93 0.23 -4.10 11.44
CA PHE A 93 0.21 -2.94 12.33
C PHE A 93 -1.17 -2.27 12.48
N ALA A 94 -2.07 -2.48 11.53
CA ALA A 94 -3.40 -1.88 11.55
C ALA A 94 -4.44 -2.79 10.88
N PRO A 95 -5.72 -2.72 11.32
CA PRO A 95 -6.78 -3.46 10.66
C PRO A 95 -6.99 -2.93 9.23
N ARG A 96 -7.06 -3.84 8.26
CA ARG A 96 -7.32 -3.50 6.87
C ARG A 96 -8.80 -3.13 6.70
N ARG A 97 -9.08 -1.95 6.16
CA ARG A 97 -10.46 -1.55 5.83
C ARG A 97 -11.00 -2.43 4.70
N PRO A 98 -12.27 -2.89 4.77
CA PRO A 98 -12.86 -3.72 3.71
C PRO A 98 -12.80 -3.05 2.33
N GLU A 99 -13.07 -1.75 2.27
CA GLU A 99 -13.04 -0.97 1.03
C GLU A 99 -11.63 -0.93 0.42
N THR A 100 -10.59 -0.70 1.25
CA THR A 100 -9.20 -0.70 0.80
C THR A 100 -8.78 -2.08 0.29
N ALA A 101 -9.19 -3.16 0.96
CA ALA A 101 -8.93 -4.52 0.51
C ALA A 101 -9.61 -4.81 -0.84
N ALA A 102 -10.88 -4.41 -1.00
CA ALA A 102 -11.62 -4.58 -2.25
C ALA A 102 -11.00 -3.78 -3.40
N ILE A 103 -10.57 -2.53 -3.15
CA ILE A 103 -9.86 -1.72 -4.15
C ILE A 103 -8.53 -2.37 -4.56
N SER A 104 -7.75 -2.90 -3.60
CA SER A 104 -6.51 -3.63 -3.93
C SER A 104 -6.78 -4.82 -4.84
N THR A 105 -7.78 -5.65 -4.51
CA THR A 105 -8.19 -6.79 -5.34
C THR A 105 -8.67 -6.35 -6.74
N GLU A 106 -9.40 -5.24 -6.83
CA GLU A 106 -9.85 -4.69 -8.12
C GLU A 106 -8.68 -4.21 -8.99
N LEU A 107 -7.67 -3.60 -8.39
CA LEU A 107 -6.47 -3.15 -9.09
C LEU A 107 -5.64 -4.31 -9.66
N GLU A 108 -5.71 -5.49 -9.03
CA GLU A 108 -5.03 -6.70 -9.48
C GLU A 108 -5.69 -7.36 -10.71
N GLN A 109 -6.89 -6.93 -11.12
CA GLN A 109 -7.59 -7.50 -12.27
C GLN A 109 -6.98 -7.03 -13.59
N ASP A 110 -7.16 -7.86 -14.63
CA ASP A 110 -6.72 -7.55 -15.98
C ASP A 110 -7.39 -6.28 -16.52
N GLY A 111 -6.60 -5.42 -17.14
CA GLY A 111 -7.04 -4.12 -17.65
C GLY A 111 -6.81 -2.95 -16.69
N ASN A 112 -6.36 -3.19 -15.46
CA ASN A 112 -6.07 -2.16 -14.45
C ASN A 112 -4.56 -1.98 -14.19
N GLU A 113 -3.68 -2.55 -15.03
CA GLU A 113 -2.23 -2.62 -14.80
C GLU A 113 -1.60 -1.26 -14.49
N LEU A 114 -1.99 -0.22 -15.23
CA LEU A 114 -1.43 1.11 -15.02
C LEU A 114 -1.83 1.72 -13.67
N MET A 115 -3.09 1.50 -13.26
CA MET A 115 -3.58 1.96 -11.96
C MET A 115 -2.93 1.17 -10.83
N HIS A 116 -2.75 -0.13 -11.02
CA HIS A 116 -2.06 -1.00 -10.09
C HIS A 116 -0.60 -0.59 -9.89
N MET A 117 0.15 -0.39 -10.96
CA MET A 117 1.52 0.12 -10.90
C MET A 117 1.62 1.46 -10.16
N ARG A 118 0.68 2.38 -10.42
CA ARG A 118 0.64 3.66 -9.72
C ARG A 118 0.36 3.51 -8.23
N ALA A 119 -0.53 2.60 -7.85
CA ALA A 119 -0.83 2.32 -6.45
C ALA A 119 0.40 1.73 -5.71
N ILE A 120 1.11 0.79 -6.35
CA ILE A 120 2.36 0.23 -5.83
C ILE A 120 3.41 1.33 -5.64
N ASP A 121 3.68 2.13 -6.69
CA ASP A 121 4.65 3.22 -6.64
C ASP A 121 4.33 4.21 -5.51
N ALA A 122 3.08 4.63 -5.40
CA ALA A 122 2.62 5.53 -4.35
C ALA A 122 2.77 4.91 -2.94
N THR A 123 2.48 3.61 -2.79
CA THR A 123 2.67 2.87 -1.53
C THR A 123 4.14 2.80 -1.14
N ILE A 124 5.02 2.44 -2.06
CA ILE A 124 6.46 2.38 -1.84
C ILE A 124 6.98 3.75 -1.40
N ASN A 125 6.66 4.81 -2.15
CA ASN A 125 7.08 6.17 -1.84
C ASN A 125 6.55 6.66 -0.48
N ALA A 126 5.36 6.23 -0.08
CA ALA A 126 4.78 6.57 1.22
C ALA A 126 5.46 5.85 2.39
N LEU A 127 5.91 4.60 2.18
CA LEU A 127 6.47 3.77 3.24
C LEU A 127 7.99 3.91 3.40
N ILE A 128 8.73 4.32 2.37
CA ILE A 128 10.20 4.49 2.48
C ILE A 128 10.60 5.36 3.68
N PRO A 129 10.08 6.59 3.88
CA PRO A 129 10.53 7.45 4.97
C PRO A 129 10.33 6.85 6.37
N PRO A 130 9.13 6.35 6.75
CA PRO A 130 8.94 5.79 8.09
C PRO A 130 9.73 4.51 8.31
N LEU A 131 9.88 3.64 7.30
CA LEU A 131 10.67 2.43 7.42
C LEU A 131 12.17 2.73 7.52
N ALA A 132 12.67 3.73 6.80
CA ALA A 132 14.04 4.20 6.92
C ALA A 132 14.34 4.77 8.31
N ASP A 133 13.41 5.53 8.91
CA ASP A 133 13.52 6.00 10.29
C ASP A 133 13.68 4.82 11.27
N LEU A 134 12.82 3.81 11.15
CA LEU A 134 12.88 2.62 12.00
C LEU A 134 14.19 1.84 11.85
N LEU A 135 14.69 1.67 10.62
CA LEU A 135 15.99 1.03 10.39
C LEU A 135 17.14 1.86 10.95
N GLY A 136 17.11 3.18 10.81
CA GLY A 136 18.10 4.08 11.41
C GLY A 136 18.14 3.98 12.95
N ARG A 137 16.97 3.95 13.58
CA ARG A 137 16.83 3.76 15.03
C ARG A 137 17.32 2.37 15.48
N ALA A 138 17.02 1.32 14.72
CA ALA A 138 17.48 -0.04 14.99
C ALA A 138 19.02 -0.17 14.83
N THR A 139 19.61 0.58 13.90
CA THR A 139 21.06 0.66 13.75
C THR A 139 21.71 1.38 14.96
N VAL A 140 21.10 2.48 15.40
CA VAL A 140 21.59 3.22 16.59
C VAL A 140 21.49 2.38 17.87
N SER A 141 20.45 1.56 18.03
CA SER A 141 20.34 0.63 19.17
C SER A 141 21.27 -0.59 19.09
N GLY A 142 21.89 -0.84 17.93
CA GLY A 142 22.80 -1.97 17.72
C GLY A 142 22.08 -3.29 17.39
N ASP A 143 20.79 -3.25 17.05
CA ASP A 143 20.00 -4.43 16.68
C ASP A 143 20.34 -4.94 15.27
N ILE A 144 20.80 -4.03 14.39
CA ILE A 144 21.18 -4.29 12.99
C ILE A 144 22.41 -3.45 12.61
N ASP A 145 23.02 -3.82 11.47
CA ASP A 145 24.10 -3.04 10.84
C ASP A 145 23.65 -2.58 9.44
N CYS A 146 22.90 -1.47 9.39
CA CYS A 146 22.33 -0.91 8.17
C CYS A 146 22.97 0.45 7.87
N PRO A 147 23.99 0.50 6.99
CA PRO A 147 24.71 1.74 6.70
C PRO A 147 23.89 2.78 5.92
N ASP A 148 22.91 2.35 5.14
CA ASP A 148 21.99 3.23 4.40
C ASP A 148 20.53 2.78 4.60
N PRO A 149 19.86 3.23 5.68
CA PRO A 149 18.47 2.86 5.98
C PRO A 149 17.48 3.23 4.87
N HIS A 150 17.71 4.33 4.16
CA HIS A 150 16.80 4.77 3.09
C HIS A 150 16.84 3.85 1.86
N ILE A 151 18.05 3.53 1.41
CA ILE A 151 18.24 2.60 0.29
C ILE A 151 17.79 1.18 0.68
N ALA A 152 18.07 0.75 1.91
CA ALA A 152 17.65 -0.56 2.40
C ALA A 152 16.11 -0.68 2.44
N ALA A 153 15.40 0.31 2.97
CA ALA A 153 13.94 0.35 2.97
C ALA A 153 13.37 0.33 1.55
N ALA A 154 13.93 1.15 0.64
CA ALA A 154 13.51 1.17 -0.76
C ALA A 154 13.73 -0.19 -1.45
N ALA A 155 14.91 -0.80 -1.28
CA ALA A 155 15.23 -2.10 -1.87
C ALA A 155 14.28 -3.21 -1.39
N ILE A 156 14.00 -3.27 -0.09
CA ILE A 156 13.08 -4.26 0.49
C ILE A 156 11.66 -4.06 -0.05
N LEU A 157 11.16 -2.83 -0.08
CA LEU A 157 9.81 -2.53 -0.58
C LEU A 157 9.65 -2.86 -2.07
N VAL A 158 10.63 -2.48 -2.90
CA VAL A 158 10.60 -2.79 -4.33
C VAL A 158 10.66 -4.30 -4.57
N LEU A 159 11.56 -5.02 -3.87
CA LEU A 159 11.66 -6.47 -4.00
C LEU A 159 10.40 -7.17 -3.49
N SER A 160 9.81 -6.72 -2.37
CA SER A 160 8.56 -7.30 -1.86
C SER A 160 7.41 -7.09 -2.84
N ALA A 161 7.26 -5.91 -3.43
CA ALA A 161 6.26 -5.65 -4.45
C ALA A 161 6.42 -6.56 -5.68
N GLN A 162 7.65 -6.79 -6.14
CA GLN A 162 7.92 -7.67 -7.29
C GLN A 162 7.72 -9.16 -6.99
N LEU A 163 8.04 -9.60 -5.78
CA LEU A 163 7.99 -11.02 -5.42
C LEU A 163 6.65 -11.45 -4.83
N LEU A 164 5.97 -10.55 -4.11
CA LEU A 164 4.76 -10.87 -3.34
C LEU A 164 3.49 -10.37 -4.02
N ASP A 165 3.59 -9.44 -4.94
CA ASP A 165 2.50 -8.95 -5.78
C ASP A 165 2.48 -9.68 -7.14
N ARG A 166 1.78 -9.15 -8.15
CA ARG A 166 1.88 -9.67 -9.52
C ARG A 166 3.32 -9.59 -10.01
N ASP A 167 3.79 -10.65 -10.67
CA ASP A 167 5.08 -10.64 -11.36
C ASP A 167 5.03 -9.68 -12.57
N LEU A 168 5.13 -8.37 -12.28
CA LEU A 168 5.10 -7.30 -13.29
C LEU A 168 6.24 -7.38 -14.29
N LEU A 169 7.34 -8.05 -13.93
CA LEU A 169 8.55 -8.14 -14.75
C LEU A 169 8.79 -9.55 -15.30
N GLY A 170 7.96 -10.53 -14.97
CA GLY A 170 8.11 -11.91 -15.43
C GLY A 170 9.38 -12.62 -14.90
N TRP A 171 9.96 -12.10 -13.82
CA TRP A 171 11.21 -12.65 -13.28
C TRP A 171 10.99 -13.86 -12.38
N VAL A 172 9.86 -13.92 -11.69
CA VAL A 172 9.51 -15.00 -10.76
C VAL A 172 8.35 -15.79 -11.36
N LYS A 173 8.63 -16.98 -11.86
CA LYS A 173 7.62 -17.83 -12.52
C LYS A 173 6.58 -18.41 -11.57
N THR A 174 6.88 -18.46 -10.28
CA THR A 174 5.99 -19.03 -9.26
C THR A 174 6.20 -18.32 -7.92
N ARG A 175 5.11 -17.93 -7.27
CA ARG A 175 5.10 -17.57 -5.85
C ARG A 175 5.17 -18.87 -5.04
N ASP A 176 6.32 -19.50 -4.99
CA ASP A 176 6.50 -20.66 -4.14
C ASP A 176 7.03 -20.28 -2.74
N ILE A 177 6.82 -21.18 -1.80
CA ILE A 177 7.23 -21.01 -0.41
C ILE A 177 8.75 -20.80 -0.29
N ALA A 178 9.53 -21.43 -1.17
CA ALA A 178 10.98 -21.31 -1.15
C ALA A 178 11.40 -19.88 -1.51
N THR A 179 10.84 -19.31 -2.58
CA THR A 179 11.11 -17.92 -3.00
C THR A 179 10.79 -16.92 -1.89
N ILE A 180 9.66 -17.09 -1.19
CA ILE A 180 9.26 -16.20 -0.08
C ILE A 180 10.24 -16.31 1.09
N ARG A 181 10.67 -17.51 1.45
CA ARG A 181 11.68 -17.72 2.50
C ARG A 181 13.04 -17.14 2.12
N ASP A 182 13.47 -17.33 0.88
CA ASP A 182 14.73 -16.79 0.36
C ASP A 182 14.72 -15.27 0.38
N PHE A 183 13.57 -14.64 0.06
CA PHE A 183 13.40 -13.20 0.18
C PHE A 183 13.60 -12.70 1.61
N GLY A 184 13.04 -13.38 2.63
CA GLY A 184 13.28 -13.05 4.02
C GLY A 184 14.77 -13.02 4.37
N GLY A 185 15.53 -14.05 3.96
CA GLY A 185 16.97 -14.10 4.14
C GLY A 185 17.75 -13.04 3.35
N VAL A 186 17.25 -12.60 2.18
CA VAL A 186 17.83 -11.47 1.43
C VAL A 186 17.61 -10.17 2.19
N ALA A 187 16.38 -9.92 2.67
CA ALA A 187 16.04 -8.73 3.43
C ALA A 187 16.89 -8.61 4.72
N GLU A 188 17.11 -9.72 5.45
CA GLU A 188 17.99 -9.76 6.62
C GLU A 188 19.42 -9.31 6.28
N ARG A 189 19.99 -9.81 5.18
CA ARG A 189 21.33 -9.41 4.74
C ARG A 189 21.41 -7.95 4.30
N VAL A 190 20.35 -7.43 3.67
CA VAL A 190 20.30 -6.02 3.22
C VAL A 190 20.37 -5.07 4.41
N ILE A 191 19.73 -5.40 5.53
CA ILE A 191 19.72 -4.54 6.74
C ILE A 191 20.72 -4.96 7.81
N GLY A 192 21.53 -6.01 7.56
CA GLY A 192 22.46 -6.53 8.56
C GLY A 192 21.77 -7.10 9.81
N ALA A 193 20.56 -7.65 9.65
CA ALA A 193 19.83 -8.25 10.76
C ALA A 193 20.25 -9.69 11.04
N PRO A 194 20.06 -10.20 12.27
CA PRO A 194 20.24 -11.61 12.59
C PRO A 194 19.37 -12.52 11.72
N ALA A 195 19.89 -13.71 11.40
CA ALA A 195 19.12 -14.71 10.65
C ALA A 195 17.84 -15.10 11.41
N GLY A 196 16.72 -15.18 10.71
CA GLY A 196 15.41 -15.50 11.25
C GLY A 196 14.60 -14.28 11.72
N THR A 197 15.12 -13.05 11.59
CA THR A 197 14.38 -11.82 11.93
C THR A 197 13.07 -11.71 11.16
N PHE A 198 13.03 -12.11 9.89
CA PHE A 198 11.83 -12.07 9.05
C PHE A 198 11.00 -13.36 9.09
N ALA A 199 11.45 -14.42 9.77
CA ALA A 199 10.73 -15.69 9.81
C ALA A 199 9.25 -15.55 10.24
N PRO A 200 8.87 -14.77 11.27
CA PRO A 200 7.48 -14.63 11.66
C PRO A 200 6.59 -14.01 10.56
N ILE A 201 7.12 -13.05 9.78
CA ILE A 201 6.39 -12.43 8.66
C ILE A 201 6.23 -13.43 7.52
N VAL A 202 7.32 -14.10 7.17
CA VAL A 202 7.36 -15.13 6.12
C VAL A 202 6.36 -16.24 6.43
N ASP A 203 6.36 -16.76 7.64
CA ASP A 203 5.45 -17.82 8.06
C ASP A 203 3.98 -17.34 8.08
N SER A 204 3.71 -16.12 8.53
CA SER A 204 2.38 -15.52 8.47
C SER A 204 1.89 -15.34 7.03
N PHE A 205 2.75 -14.89 6.13
CA PHE A 205 2.42 -14.74 4.73
C PHE A 205 2.13 -16.09 4.06
N ILE A 206 2.99 -17.09 4.30
CA ILE A 206 2.78 -18.47 3.81
C ILE A 206 1.47 -19.06 4.30
N ALA A 207 1.12 -18.84 5.58
CA ALA A 207 -0.14 -19.31 6.17
C ALA A 207 -1.39 -18.63 5.57
N SER A 208 -1.24 -17.45 4.95
CA SER A 208 -2.34 -16.72 4.29
C SER A 208 -2.51 -17.08 2.80
N MET A 209 -1.60 -17.88 2.24
CA MET A 209 -1.70 -18.33 0.85
C MET A 209 -2.84 -19.36 0.71
N PRO A 210 -3.61 -19.29 -0.40
CA PRO A 210 -4.71 -20.23 -0.67
C PRO A 210 -4.24 -21.67 -0.93
#